data_873e511f1470599166244b9be33d0ea8
#
_entry.id   873e511f1470599166244b9be33d0ea8
#
_cell.length_a   1.000
_cell.length_b   1.000
_cell.length_c   1.000
_cell.angle_alpha   90.00
_cell.angle_beta   90.00
_cell.angle_gamma   90.00
#
_symmetry.space_group_name_H-M   'P 1'
#
loop_
_entity.id
_entity.type
_entity.pdbx_description
1 polymer ?
#
loop_
_entity_poly.entity_id
_entity_poly.type
_entity_poly.pdbx_seq_one_letter_code
_entity_poly.pdbx_strand_id
1 'polypeptide(L)'
;MVKTTAATLLGALLTFACTGANALGSDYSYDTFKTPDSVSWVQLCGTWGKTHQGTYRVIHADQYAQSFLYVQWMARDANGGLHAEHTLAIAELDDHAEIALTDLTCRATPRGIVVTAKATSGHDDKLRRVTIEVGPTAGQYRYRGQRMR
;
A
#
# COMPACT_ATOMS: atom_id res chain seq x y z
N MET A 1 76.09 39.16 14.48
CA MET A 1 75.53 37.99 15.10
C MET A 1 74.02 37.97 14.78
N VAL A 2 73.65 37.20 13.81
CA VAL A 2 72.22 37.05 13.40
C VAL A 2 71.75 35.65 13.84
N LYS A 3 70.76 35.63 14.73
CA LYS A 3 70.14 34.37 15.19
C LYS A 3 68.95 34.04 14.28
N THR A 4 69.08 32.97 13.53
CA THR A 4 68.02 32.42 12.69
C THR A 4 67.14 31.46 13.53
N THR A 5 65.88 31.78 13.70
CA THR A 5 64.90 30.92 14.36
C THR A 5 64.16 30.09 13.30
N ALA A 6 64.34 28.80 13.34
CA ALA A 6 63.58 27.85 12.47
C ALA A 6 62.24 27.64 13.05
N ALA A 7 61.18 27.95 12.28
CA ALA A 7 59.79 27.63 12.60
C ALA A 7 59.40 26.25 11.98
N THR A 8 59.14 25.29 12.83
CA THR A 8 58.65 23.94 12.45
C THR A 8 57.16 24.01 12.25
N LEU A 9 56.66 23.87 11.01
CA LEU A 9 55.25 23.72 10.67
C LEU A 9 54.85 22.24 10.87
N LEU A 10 54.04 21.99 11.89
CA LEU A 10 53.39 20.71 12.11
C LEU A 10 52.14 20.65 11.25
N GLY A 11 52.21 19.94 10.13
CA GLY A 11 51.04 19.68 9.28
C GLY A 11 50.14 18.60 9.92
N ALA A 12 48.97 18.98 10.39
CA ALA A 12 47.95 18.05 10.84
C ALA A 12 47.25 17.41 9.61
N LEU A 13 47.53 16.13 9.35
CA LEU A 13 46.78 15.33 8.41
C LEU A 13 45.38 15.04 9.02
N LEU A 14 44.36 15.72 8.56
CA LEU A 14 42.95 15.33 8.79
C LEU A 14 42.64 14.11 7.91
N THR A 15 42.68 12.92 8.48
CA THR A 15 42.09 11.72 7.86
C THR A 15 40.58 11.84 7.95
N PHE A 16 39.92 12.19 6.84
CA PHE A 16 38.50 12.00 6.67
C PHE A 16 38.21 10.51 6.67
N ALA A 17 37.75 9.97 7.79
CA ALA A 17 37.09 8.68 7.83
C ALA A 17 35.76 8.81 7.07
N CYS A 18 35.71 8.35 5.81
CA CYS A 18 34.45 8.06 5.14
C CYS A 18 33.76 6.95 5.93
N THR A 19 32.87 7.34 6.86
CA THR A 19 31.88 6.40 7.38
C THR A 19 31.01 6.00 6.19
N GLY A 20 31.24 4.76 5.68
CA GLY A 20 30.40 4.17 4.66
C GLY A 20 28.96 4.28 5.11
N ALA A 21 28.15 5.03 4.37
CA ALA A 21 26.71 4.94 4.50
C ALA A 21 26.37 3.47 4.23
N ASN A 22 26.05 2.72 5.27
CA ASN A 22 25.40 1.44 5.11
C ASN A 22 24.14 1.72 4.32
N ALA A 23 24.15 1.40 3.01
CA ALA A 23 22.94 1.33 2.25
C ALA A 23 22.02 0.39 3.05
N LEU A 24 20.89 0.91 3.51
CA LEU A 24 19.83 0.16 4.15
C LEU A 24 19.18 -0.77 3.11
N GLY A 25 19.97 -1.71 2.60
CA GLY A 25 19.49 -2.90 1.97
C GLY A 25 19.11 -3.85 3.09
N SER A 26 17.85 -3.88 3.45
CA SER A 26 17.37 -4.93 4.34
C SER A 26 17.49 -6.24 3.58
N ASP A 27 18.24 -7.18 4.13
CA ASP A 27 18.31 -8.59 3.68
C ASP A 27 16.99 -9.31 3.99
N TYR A 28 15.85 -8.76 3.53
CA TYR A 28 14.59 -9.47 3.56
C TYR A 28 14.60 -10.44 2.38
N SER A 29 14.93 -11.69 2.66
CA SER A 29 14.65 -12.76 1.70
C SER A 29 13.14 -12.90 1.55
N TYR A 30 12.66 -13.31 0.37
CA TYR A 30 11.25 -13.63 0.13
C TYR A 30 10.68 -14.59 1.20
N ASP A 31 11.50 -15.48 1.74
CA ASP A 31 11.10 -16.45 2.78
C ASP A 31 10.79 -15.81 4.14
N THR A 32 11.32 -14.63 4.42
CA THR A 32 11.01 -13.85 5.64
C THR A 32 9.81 -12.91 5.46
N PHE A 33 9.47 -12.57 4.21
CA PHE A 33 8.34 -11.69 3.89
C PHE A 33 7.18 -12.51 3.35
N LYS A 34 6.45 -13.21 4.24
CA LYS A 34 5.31 -14.03 3.84
C LYS A 34 4.04 -13.18 3.77
N THR A 35 3.47 -13.06 2.58
CA THR A 35 2.08 -12.65 2.41
C THR A 35 1.19 -13.81 2.87
N PRO A 36 0.10 -13.56 3.61
CA PRO A 36 -0.88 -14.60 3.93
C PRO A 36 -1.36 -15.32 2.66
N ASP A 37 -1.45 -16.65 2.70
CA ASP A 37 -1.82 -17.48 1.52
C ASP A 37 -3.20 -17.11 0.93
N SER A 38 -4.07 -16.54 1.77
CA SER A 38 -5.39 -16.04 1.34
C SER A 38 -5.34 -14.75 0.50
N VAL A 39 -4.22 -14.01 0.50
CA VAL A 39 -4.11 -12.75 -0.26
C VAL A 39 -3.72 -13.07 -1.71
N SER A 40 -4.65 -12.85 -2.62
CA SER A 40 -4.49 -13.11 -4.06
C SER A 40 -4.05 -11.89 -4.85
N TRP A 41 -4.32 -10.67 -4.34
CA TRP A 41 -3.97 -9.44 -5.05
C TRP A 41 -3.84 -8.25 -4.11
N VAL A 42 -2.82 -7.41 -4.34
CA VAL A 42 -2.58 -6.16 -3.60
C VAL A 42 -2.16 -5.07 -4.57
N GLN A 43 -2.77 -3.90 -4.48
CA GLN A 43 -2.40 -2.75 -5.29
C GLN A 43 -2.41 -1.46 -4.47
N LEU A 44 -1.37 -0.63 -4.63
CA LEU A 44 -1.41 0.78 -4.24
C LEU A 44 -2.12 1.58 -5.34
N CYS A 45 -3.03 2.48 -4.95
CA CYS A 45 -3.90 3.15 -5.90
C CYS A 45 -4.28 4.54 -5.39
N GLY A 46 -3.96 5.57 -6.17
CA GLY A 46 -4.32 6.94 -5.85
C GLY A 46 -3.67 7.49 -4.57
N THR A 47 -4.09 8.68 -4.19
CA THR A 47 -3.60 9.39 -3.00
C THR A 47 -4.75 9.94 -2.19
N TRP A 48 -4.53 10.14 -0.88
CA TRP A 48 -5.49 10.75 0.02
C TRP A 48 -4.81 11.75 0.96
N GLY A 49 -5.61 12.49 1.73
CA GLY A 49 -5.14 13.54 2.63
C GLY A 49 -5.02 14.89 1.96
N LYS A 50 -4.98 15.96 2.76
CA LYS A 50 -4.95 17.35 2.28
C LYS A 50 -3.73 17.67 1.41
N THR A 51 -2.62 16.99 1.67
CA THR A 51 -1.33 17.18 0.99
C THR A 51 -0.97 16.01 0.08
N HIS A 52 -1.91 15.09 -0.19
CA HIS A 52 -1.67 13.87 -0.98
C HIS A 52 -0.51 13.00 -0.47
N GLN A 53 -0.23 13.05 0.83
CA GLN A 53 0.88 12.32 1.45
C GLN A 53 0.57 10.85 1.69
N GLY A 54 -0.71 10.49 1.73
CA GLY A 54 -1.17 9.12 1.86
C GLY A 54 -1.46 8.46 0.52
N THR A 55 -1.54 7.14 0.52
CA THR A 55 -1.98 6.33 -0.63
C THR A 55 -3.02 5.31 -0.16
N TYR A 56 -3.88 4.85 -1.06
CA TYR A 56 -4.74 3.72 -0.76
C TYR A 56 -4.02 2.42 -1.08
N ARG A 57 -4.25 1.39 -0.28
CA ARG A 57 -3.90 0.01 -0.58
C ARG A 57 -5.17 -0.81 -0.65
N VAL A 58 -5.40 -1.45 -1.79
CA VAL A 58 -6.51 -2.37 -1.99
C VAL A 58 -5.97 -3.79 -1.88
N ILE A 59 -6.63 -4.62 -1.10
CA ILE A 59 -6.23 -6.01 -0.84
C ILE A 59 -7.43 -6.90 -1.19
N HIS A 60 -7.22 -7.86 -2.07
CA HIS A 60 -8.14 -8.93 -2.35
C HIS A 60 -7.61 -10.22 -1.72
N ALA A 61 -8.44 -10.87 -0.96
CA ALA A 61 -8.16 -12.15 -0.35
C ALA A 61 -9.29 -13.14 -0.68
N ASP A 62 -8.94 -14.41 -0.81
CA ASP A 62 -9.89 -15.48 -1.07
C ASP A 62 -9.79 -16.53 0.04
N GLN A 63 -10.94 -16.98 0.51
CA GLN A 63 -11.02 -18.09 1.43
C GLN A 63 -12.16 -19.01 0.99
N TYR A 64 -11.83 -20.24 0.63
CA TYR A 64 -12.74 -21.18 -0.01
C TYR A 64 -13.32 -20.61 -1.32
N ALA A 65 -14.62 -20.48 -1.44
CA ALA A 65 -15.30 -19.92 -2.62
C ALA A 65 -15.64 -18.42 -2.47
N GLN A 66 -15.22 -17.79 -1.38
CA GLN A 66 -15.56 -16.41 -1.06
C GLN A 66 -14.35 -15.49 -1.20
N SER A 67 -14.57 -14.33 -1.83
CA SER A 67 -13.61 -13.24 -1.92
C SER A 67 -13.89 -12.17 -0.87
N PHE A 68 -12.83 -11.63 -0.31
CA PHE A 68 -12.85 -10.49 0.62
C PHE A 68 -12.10 -9.33 -0.01
N LEU A 69 -12.63 -8.14 0.16
CA LEU A 69 -11.97 -6.93 -0.32
C LEU A 69 -11.79 -5.95 0.83
N TYR A 70 -10.54 -5.51 1.00
CA TYR A 70 -10.18 -4.51 1.99
C TYR A 70 -9.59 -3.28 1.32
N VAL A 71 -9.88 -2.12 1.90
CA VAL A 71 -9.25 -0.87 1.52
C VAL A 71 -8.56 -0.28 2.74
N GLN A 72 -7.30 0.10 2.58
CA GLN A 72 -6.50 0.71 3.62
C GLN A 72 -6.08 2.12 3.23
N TRP A 73 -6.22 3.04 4.16
CA TRP A 73 -5.62 4.38 4.08
C TRP A 73 -4.21 4.29 4.65
N MET A 74 -3.23 4.34 3.75
CA MET A 74 -1.82 4.20 4.08
C MET A 74 -1.20 5.59 4.26
N ALA A 75 -0.57 5.83 5.40
CA ALA A 75 0.23 7.04 5.64
C ALA A 75 1.72 6.73 5.64
N ARG A 76 2.54 7.76 5.45
CA ARG A 76 3.99 7.67 5.61
C ARG A 76 4.38 8.11 7.01
N ASP A 77 5.23 7.33 7.65
CA ASP A 77 5.88 7.73 8.88
C ASP A 77 7.05 8.70 8.62
N ALA A 78 7.68 9.18 9.69
CA ALA A 78 8.82 10.10 9.61
C ALA A 78 10.03 9.50 8.87
N ASN A 79 10.15 8.19 8.79
CA ASN A 79 11.22 7.46 8.12
C ASN A 79 10.87 7.09 6.68
N GLY A 80 9.67 7.50 6.20
CA GLY A 80 9.15 7.20 4.87
C GLY A 80 8.47 5.84 4.74
N GLY A 81 8.40 5.04 5.81
CA GLY A 81 7.68 3.77 5.86
C GLY A 81 6.17 3.96 5.66
N LEU A 82 5.51 2.99 5.05
CA LEU A 82 4.04 2.98 4.90
C LEU A 82 3.40 2.15 6.01
N HIS A 83 2.42 2.72 6.69
CA HIS A 83 1.57 2.01 7.66
C HIS A 83 0.09 2.29 7.37
N ALA A 84 -0.78 1.37 7.75
CA ALA A 84 -2.22 1.56 7.61
C ALA A 84 -2.75 2.36 8.81
N GLU A 85 -3.29 3.56 8.55
CA GLU A 85 -4.02 4.33 9.56
C GLU A 85 -5.43 3.78 9.77
N HIS A 86 -6.03 3.27 8.70
CA HIS A 86 -7.37 2.69 8.75
C HIS A 86 -7.48 1.54 7.77
N THR A 87 -8.24 0.51 8.16
CA THR A 87 -8.60 -0.64 7.31
C THR A 87 -10.11 -0.78 7.28
N LEU A 88 -10.68 -0.89 6.10
CA LEU A 88 -12.09 -1.09 5.83
C LEU A 88 -12.29 -2.41 5.11
N ALA A 89 -13.14 -3.28 5.62
CA ALA A 89 -13.69 -4.41 4.88
C ALA A 89 -14.94 -3.97 4.11
N ILE A 90 -15.12 -4.46 2.89
CA ILE A 90 -16.33 -4.19 2.08
C ILE A 90 -17.41 -5.17 2.51
N ALA A 91 -18.34 -4.70 3.34
CA ALA A 91 -19.32 -5.54 4.01
C ALA A 91 -20.26 -6.29 3.05
N GLU A 92 -20.58 -5.70 1.90
CA GLU A 92 -21.45 -6.33 0.89
C GLU A 92 -20.84 -7.58 0.22
N LEU A 93 -19.54 -7.79 0.43
CA LEU A 93 -18.83 -9.00 -0.04
C LEU A 93 -18.68 -10.03 1.07
N ASP A 94 -18.95 -9.66 2.33
CA ASP A 94 -18.83 -10.52 3.52
C ASP A 94 -20.21 -10.96 4.04
N ASP A 95 -21.13 -11.28 3.15
CA ASP A 95 -22.53 -11.58 3.48
C ASP A 95 -22.89 -13.07 3.41
N HIS A 96 -21.91 -13.96 3.47
CA HIS A 96 -22.09 -15.41 3.27
C HIS A 96 -22.65 -15.80 1.88
N ALA A 97 -22.64 -14.87 0.92
CA ALA A 97 -23.15 -15.12 -0.43
C ALA A 97 -22.14 -15.85 -1.34
N GLU A 98 -21.03 -16.33 -0.81
CA GLU A 98 -19.96 -17.00 -1.56
C GLU A 98 -19.62 -16.24 -2.86
N ILE A 99 -19.40 -14.91 -2.72
CA ILE A 99 -19.09 -14.05 -3.85
C ILE A 99 -17.65 -14.24 -4.26
N ALA A 100 -17.42 -14.72 -5.48
CA ALA A 100 -16.10 -14.75 -6.10
C ALA A 100 -15.87 -13.48 -6.93
N LEU A 101 -14.72 -12.82 -6.72
CA LEU A 101 -14.31 -11.63 -7.47
C LEU A 101 -13.24 -11.96 -8.50
N THR A 102 -13.39 -11.41 -9.71
CA THR A 102 -12.40 -11.48 -10.78
C THR A 102 -12.24 -10.12 -11.46
N ASP A 103 -11.20 -9.96 -12.28
CA ASP A 103 -10.93 -8.76 -13.07
C ASP A 103 -10.91 -7.47 -12.22
N LEU A 104 -10.27 -7.55 -11.04
CA LEU A 104 -10.12 -6.40 -10.17
C LEU A 104 -9.26 -5.32 -10.83
N THR A 105 -9.74 -4.10 -10.75
CA THR A 105 -8.98 -2.92 -11.16
C THR A 105 -9.18 -1.81 -10.15
N CYS A 106 -8.16 -0.99 -9.95
CA CYS A 106 -8.26 0.22 -9.15
C CYS A 106 -7.82 1.43 -9.94
N ARG A 107 -8.59 2.51 -9.88
CA ARG A 107 -8.34 3.77 -10.56
C ARG A 107 -8.45 4.94 -9.59
N ALA A 108 -7.45 5.82 -9.62
CA ALA A 108 -7.49 7.09 -8.91
C ALA A 108 -8.54 8.04 -9.51
N THR A 109 -9.17 8.82 -8.64
CA THR A 109 -10.09 9.91 -9.01
C THR A 109 -9.77 11.15 -8.18
N PRO A 110 -10.27 12.34 -8.56
CA PRO A 110 -10.08 13.55 -7.74
C PRO A 110 -10.68 13.47 -6.33
N ARG A 111 -11.57 12.50 -6.08
CA ARG A 111 -12.26 12.32 -4.78
C ARG A 111 -11.84 11.06 -4.02
N GLY A 112 -10.78 10.38 -4.44
CA GLY A 112 -10.33 9.12 -3.85
C GLY A 112 -10.04 8.07 -4.90
N ILE A 113 -10.57 6.86 -4.76
CA ILE A 113 -10.38 5.76 -5.71
C ILE A 113 -11.70 5.11 -6.10
N VAL A 114 -11.68 4.44 -7.24
CA VAL A 114 -12.75 3.55 -7.70
C VAL A 114 -12.15 2.17 -7.95
N VAL A 115 -12.67 1.18 -7.23
CA VAL A 115 -12.37 -0.23 -7.47
C VAL A 115 -13.50 -0.83 -8.27
N THR A 116 -13.19 -1.57 -9.33
CA THR A 116 -14.18 -2.34 -10.09
C THR A 116 -13.77 -3.80 -10.18
N ALA A 117 -14.74 -4.68 -10.19
CA ALA A 117 -14.54 -6.11 -10.33
C ALA A 117 -15.75 -6.76 -11.04
N LYS A 118 -15.56 -7.97 -11.54
CA LYS A 118 -16.66 -8.89 -11.82
C LYS A 118 -16.90 -9.73 -10.57
N ALA A 119 -18.16 -9.92 -10.21
CA ALA A 119 -18.59 -10.71 -9.07
C ALA A 119 -19.55 -11.81 -9.54
N THR A 120 -19.29 -13.05 -9.15
CA THR A 120 -20.17 -14.18 -9.34
C THR A 120 -20.64 -14.66 -7.98
N SER A 121 -21.95 -14.78 -7.78
CA SER A 121 -22.50 -15.33 -6.54
C SER A 121 -22.67 -16.84 -6.66
N GLY A 122 -22.21 -17.60 -5.67
CA GLY A 122 -22.40 -19.05 -5.59
C GLY A 122 -23.88 -19.47 -5.43
N HIS A 123 -24.76 -18.54 -5.05
CA HIS A 123 -26.20 -18.85 -4.90
C HIS A 123 -27.00 -18.80 -6.20
N ASP A 124 -26.62 -17.94 -7.15
CA ASP A 124 -27.43 -17.73 -8.36
C ASP A 124 -26.62 -17.71 -9.66
N ASP A 125 -25.32 -17.96 -9.59
CA ASP A 125 -24.35 -17.96 -10.70
C ASP A 125 -24.40 -16.70 -11.59
N LYS A 126 -25.03 -15.62 -11.09
CA LYS A 126 -25.18 -14.40 -11.87
C LYS A 126 -23.95 -13.53 -11.80
N LEU A 127 -23.47 -13.20 -12.99
CA LEU A 127 -22.37 -12.26 -13.14
C LEU A 127 -22.85 -10.82 -12.93
N ARG A 128 -22.17 -10.11 -12.04
CA ARG A 128 -22.42 -8.69 -11.73
C ARG A 128 -21.13 -7.90 -11.92
N ARG A 129 -21.26 -6.65 -12.32
CA ARG A 129 -20.18 -5.67 -12.18
C ARG A 129 -20.32 -5.00 -10.84
N VAL A 130 -19.29 -5.07 -10.04
CA VAL A 130 -19.18 -4.36 -8.77
C VAL A 130 -18.35 -3.09 -8.97
N THR A 131 -18.80 -2.00 -8.38
CA THR A 131 -18.10 -0.72 -8.34
C THR A 131 -18.10 -0.21 -6.91
N ILE A 132 -16.93 0.07 -6.37
CA ILE A 132 -16.72 0.57 -5.02
C ILE A 132 -16.00 1.90 -5.12
N GLU A 133 -16.69 2.96 -4.74
CA GLU A 133 -16.15 4.33 -4.68
C GLU A 133 -15.70 4.58 -3.24
N VAL A 134 -14.42 4.87 -3.03
CA VAL A 134 -13.84 5.15 -1.72
C VAL A 134 -13.36 6.59 -1.68
N GLY A 135 -13.85 7.34 -0.72
CA GLY A 135 -13.53 8.76 -0.53
C GLY A 135 -12.29 8.99 0.34
N PRO A 136 -11.92 10.27 0.54
CA PRO A 136 -10.78 10.64 1.38
C PRO A 136 -11.04 10.44 2.89
N THR A 137 -12.30 10.40 3.30
CA THR A 137 -12.67 10.14 4.70
C THR A 137 -12.55 8.65 4.98
N ALA A 138 -11.74 8.31 5.97
CA ALA A 138 -11.51 6.92 6.35
C ALA A 138 -12.83 6.21 6.74
N GLY A 139 -12.99 4.98 6.28
CA GLY A 139 -14.18 4.17 6.54
C GLY A 139 -15.40 4.49 5.68
N GLN A 140 -15.36 5.50 4.81
CA GLN A 140 -16.49 5.84 3.94
C GLN A 140 -16.31 5.27 2.54
N TYR A 141 -17.33 4.56 2.08
CA TYR A 141 -17.39 4.04 0.71
C TYR A 141 -18.83 3.98 0.20
N ARG A 142 -18.97 3.77 -1.10
CA ARG A 142 -20.25 3.49 -1.76
C ARG A 142 -20.08 2.26 -2.63
N TYR A 143 -20.91 1.26 -2.37
CA TYR A 143 -20.98 0.02 -3.14
C TYR A 143 -22.10 0.07 -4.17
N ARG A 144 -21.87 -0.46 -5.36
CA ARG A 144 -22.87 -0.68 -6.41
C ARG A 144 -22.62 -1.99 -7.13
N GLY A 145 -23.63 -2.86 -7.16
CA GLY A 145 -23.64 -4.07 -7.96
C GLY A 145 -24.65 -3.95 -9.12
N GLN A 146 -24.19 -4.16 -10.35
CA GLN A 146 -25.04 -4.15 -11.54
C GLN A 146 -24.96 -5.50 -12.25
N ARG A 147 -26.12 -6.10 -12.56
CA ARG A 147 -26.18 -7.34 -13.32
C ARG A 147 -25.59 -7.12 -14.72
N MET A 148 -24.70 -8.01 -15.13
CA MET A 148 -24.18 -8.04 -16.49
C MET A 148 -25.15 -8.85 -17.36
N ARG A 149 -25.42 -8.37 -18.58
CA ARG A 149 -26.24 -9.08 -19.57
C ARG A 149 -25.38 -10.00 -20.41
#